data_f9f4f301c09d769dff0794a9fc0cadd6
#
_entry.id   f9f4f301c09d769dff0794a9fc0cadd6
#
_cell.length_a   1.000
_cell.length_b   1.000
_cell.length_c   1.000
_cell.angle_alpha   90.00
_cell.angle_beta   90.00
_cell.angle_gamma   90.00
#
_symmetry.space_group_name_H-M   'P 1'
#
loop_
_entity.id
_entity.type
_entity.pdbx_description
1 polymer ?
#
loop_
_entity_poly.entity_id
_entity_poly.type
_entity_poly.pdbx_seq_one_letter_code
_entity_poly.pdbx_strand_id
1 'polypeptide(L)'
;WGAYNHVNERKSGITKYDMMGETSKAVIDALSSKKFLSWLENLTGISGLISDPDLDGGGLHMIEKGGFLNVHVDFLSHTTKRNWSRQLNLLLYLNKDWNSDWNGALELWDKSMTKPIQKIQPLFNRCVIFNTCEGSYHGHPTPLSCPASVQRRSLALYYFREEADAQPLSPTNYAARPGDSWLKARLISADRQALGLYTMLKRYCGLKDGVIQKILKKL
;
A
#
# COMPACT_ATOMS: atom_id res chain seq x y z
N TRP A 1 -12.38 -6.25 -9.40
CA TRP A 1 -11.06 -6.38 -8.81
C TRP A 1 -9.99 -6.21 -9.89
N GLY A 2 -9.05 -5.29 -9.67
CA GLY A 2 -7.84 -5.15 -10.48
C GLY A 2 -6.75 -6.08 -9.95
N ALA A 3 -6.07 -6.81 -10.82
CA ALA A 3 -4.95 -7.68 -10.43
C ALA A 3 -3.62 -6.91 -10.53
N TYR A 4 -2.79 -7.02 -9.50
CA TYR A 4 -1.40 -6.58 -9.46
C TYR A 4 -0.54 -7.83 -9.37
N ASN A 5 0.19 -8.13 -10.43
CA ASN A 5 0.98 -9.36 -10.52
C ASN A 5 2.31 -9.07 -11.21
N HIS A 6 3.31 -8.78 -10.41
CA HIS A 6 4.68 -8.55 -10.87
C HIS A 6 5.69 -9.05 -9.82
N VAL A 7 6.98 -8.85 -10.07
CA VAL A 7 8.07 -9.38 -9.22
C VAL A 7 7.95 -8.98 -7.76
N ASN A 8 7.37 -7.81 -7.46
CA ASN A 8 7.30 -7.27 -6.11
C ASN A 8 5.97 -7.47 -5.40
N GLU A 9 4.90 -7.80 -6.15
CA GLU A 9 3.60 -8.05 -5.51
C GLU A 9 2.71 -8.99 -6.33
N ARG A 10 1.89 -9.74 -5.60
CA ARG A 10 0.81 -10.54 -6.14
C ARG A 10 -0.42 -10.36 -5.26
N LYS A 11 -1.30 -9.46 -5.67
CA LYS A 11 -2.53 -9.09 -4.95
C LYS A 11 -3.63 -8.66 -5.93
N SER A 12 -4.84 -8.46 -5.43
CA SER A 12 -5.95 -7.81 -6.14
C SER A 12 -6.47 -6.63 -5.31
N GLY A 13 -7.04 -5.63 -5.97
CA GLY A 13 -7.59 -4.45 -5.30
C GLY A 13 -8.80 -3.85 -6.00
N ILE A 14 -9.63 -3.15 -5.22
CA ILE A 14 -10.66 -2.22 -5.69
C ILE A 14 -10.29 -0.85 -5.13
N THR A 15 -9.87 0.06 -6.00
CA THR A 15 -9.45 1.42 -5.65
C THR A 15 -10.52 2.47 -5.99
N LYS A 16 -11.57 2.08 -6.70
CA LYS A 16 -12.66 2.99 -7.07
C LYS A 16 -13.78 2.88 -6.04
N TYR A 17 -14.04 3.98 -5.33
CA TYR A 17 -15.08 4.06 -4.31
C TYR A 17 -16.45 3.57 -4.81
N ASP A 18 -16.89 3.99 -5.99
CA ASP A 18 -18.20 3.63 -6.55
C ASP A 18 -18.38 2.13 -6.81
N MET A 19 -17.28 1.40 -6.95
CA MET A 19 -17.31 -0.05 -7.17
C MET A 19 -17.36 -0.87 -5.87
N MET A 20 -17.34 -0.22 -4.72
CA MET A 20 -17.38 -0.87 -3.42
C MET A 20 -18.81 -1.05 -2.91
N GLY A 21 -19.01 -2.06 -2.08
CA GLY A 21 -20.30 -2.26 -1.39
C GLY A 21 -20.56 -1.19 -0.32
N GLU A 22 -21.84 -0.95 0.00
CA GLU A 22 -22.29 0.11 0.90
C GLU A 22 -21.62 0.08 2.28
N THR A 23 -21.41 -1.10 2.86
CA THR A 23 -20.71 -1.23 4.15
C THR A 23 -19.25 -0.75 4.05
N SER A 24 -18.56 -1.06 2.95
CA SER A 24 -17.17 -0.60 2.73
C SER A 24 -17.11 0.91 2.55
N LYS A 25 -18.07 1.49 1.81
CA LYS A 25 -18.22 2.94 1.66
C LYS A 25 -18.45 3.62 3.00
N ALA A 26 -19.40 3.11 3.81
CA ALA A 26 -19.69 3.66 5.13
C ALA A 26 -18.47 3.65 6.06
N VAL A 27 -17.63 2.59 6.01
CA VAL A 27 -16.39 2.53 6.78
C VAL A 27 -15.37 3.54 6.27
N ILE A 28 -15.20 3.67 4.95
CA ILE A 28 -14.32 4.68 4.34
C ILE A 28 -14.76 6.09 4.74
N ASP A 29 -16.05 6.39 4.63
CA ASP A 29 -16.60 7.70 5.00
C ASP A 29 -16.39 8.02 6.47
N ALA A 30 -16.61 7.04 7.36
CA ALA A 30 -16.34 7.20 8.78
C ALA A 30 -14.86 7.50 9.07
N LEU A 31 -13.94 6.75 8.45
CA LEU A 31 -12.50 6.93 8.59
C LEU A 31 -11.96 8.17 7.84
N SER A 32 -12.74 8.75 6.94
CA SER A 32 -12.43 10.00 6.22
C SER A 32 -13.11 11.22 6.86
N SER A 33 -13.96 11.03 7.89
CA SER A 33 -14.71 12.10 8.52
C SER A 33 -13.83 13.09 9.27
N LYS A 34 -14.24 14.34 9.35
CA LYS A 34 -13.55 15.39 10.14
C LYS A 34 -13.32 14.94 11.58
N LYS A 35 -14.28 14.24 12.19
CA LYS A 35 -14.15 13.70 13.55
C LYS A 35 -12.99 12.71 13.67
N PHE A 36 -12.87 11.79 12.70
CA PHE A 36 -11.79 10.82 12.71
C PHE A 36 -10.44 11.48 12.41
N LEU A 37 -10.38 12.42 11.46
CA LEU A 37 -9.16 13.17 11.16
C LEU A 37 -8.66 13.93 12.38
N SER A 38 -9.52 14.66 13.09
CA SER A 38 -9.13 15.37 14.34
C SER A 38 -8.66 14.39 15.42
N TRP A 39 -9.28 13.22 15.56
CA TRP A 39 -8.79 12.18 16.45
C TRP A 39 -7.40 11.67 16.04
N LEU A 40 -7.20 11.46 14.74
CA LEU A 40 -5.93 10.98 14.18
C LEU A 40 -4.80 12.01 14.36
N GLU A 41 -5.09 13.31 14.18
CA GLU A 41 -4.17 14.42 14.45
C GLU A 41 -3.75 14.45 15.91
N ASN A 42 -4.71 14.31 16.84
CA ASN A 42 -4.41 14.26 18.27
C ASN A 42 -3.58 13.02 18.63
N LEU A 43 -3.84 11.88 18.02
CA LEU A 43 -3.11 10.63 18.27
C LEU A 43 -1.66 10.71 17.78
N THR A 44 -1.44 11.34 16.63
CA THR A 44 -0.14 11.30 15.91
C THR A 44 0.68 12.56 16.10
N GLY A 45 0.07 13.67 16.53
CA GLY A 45 0.68 14.99 16.58
C GLY A 45 0.86 15.64 15.20
N ILE A 46 0.34 15.03 14.13
CA ILE A 46 0.43 15.56 12.76
C ILE A 46 -0.84 16.36 12.48
N SER A 47 -0.73 17.65 12.28
CA SER A 47 -1.85 18.56 11.98
C SER A 47 -2.08 18.72 10.48
N GLY A 48 -3.29 19.11 10.09
CA GLY A 48 -3.66 19.37 8.70
C GLY A 48 -3.84 18.10 7.88
N LEU A 49 -4.24 17.00 8.52
CA LEU A 49 -4.50 15.73 7.84
C LEU A 49 -5.74 15.82 6.97
N ILE A 50 -5.62 15.32 5.75
CA ILE A 50 -6.70 15.17 4.77
C ILE A 50 -6.78 13.73 4.30
N SER A 51 -8.00 13.23 4.13
CA SER A 51 -8.25 11.93 3.48
C SER A 51 -8.19 12.08 1.96
N ASP A 52 -7.86 11.00 1.27
CA ASP A 52 -7.85 10.98 -0.19
C ASP A 52 -9.17 10.43 -0.74
N PRO A 53 -10.02 11.26 -1.39
CA PRO A 53 -11.26 10.82 -2.00
C PRO A 53 -11.03 9.94 -3.25
N ASP A 54 -9.86 10.03 -3.86
CA ASP A 54 -9.52 9.25 -5.06
C ASP A 54 -8.99 7.85 -4.72
N LEU A 55 -8.69 7.59 -3.42
CA LEU A 55 -8.11 6.34 -2.92
C LEU A 55 -6.85 5.93 -3.71
N ASP A 56 -5.96 6.88 -4.03
CA ASP A 56 -4.74 6.64 -4.82
C ASP A 56 -3.85 5.58 -4.17
N GLY A 57 -3.83 4.37 -4.75
CA GLY A 57 -3.17 3.18 -4.21
C GLY A 57 -3.85 2.53 -3.01
N GLY A 58 -4.91 3.14 -2.47
CA GLY A 58 -5.71 2.65 -1.34
C GLY A 58 -6.89 1.78 -1.77
N GLY A 59 -7.87 1.62 -0.86
CA GLY A 59 -9.11 0.87 -1.07
C GLY A 59 -9.08 -0.54 -0.52
N LEU A 60 -9.88 -1.43 -1.10
CA LEU A 60 -9.96 -2.83 -0.68
C LEU A 60 -8.86 -3.65 -1.35
N HIS A 61 -8.11 -4.38 -0.55
CA HIS A 61 -7.08 -5.30 -1.02
C HIS A 61 -7.41 -6.73 -0.65
N MET A 62 -7.10 -7.65 -1.55
CA MET A 62 -7.30 -9.09 -1.38
C MET A 62 -6.07 -9.84 -1.89
N ILE A 63 -5.60 -10.78 -1.08
CA ILE A 63 -4.44 -11.60 -1.38
C ILE A 63 -4.80 -13.05 -1.16
N GLU A 64 -4.57 -13.86 -2.17
CA GLU A 64 -4.86 -15.28 -2.19
C GLU A 64 -3.61 -16.11 -1.85
N LYS A 65 -3.77 -17.42 -1.70
CA LYS A 65 -2.67 -18.37 -1.53
C LYS A 65 -1.54 -18.10 -2.52
N GLY A 66 -0.31 -18.06 -2.02
CA GLY A 66 0.89 -17.75 -2.79
C GLY A 66 1.08 -16.26 -3.10
N GLY A 67 0.12 -15.38 -2.75
CA GLY A 67 0.28 -13.95 -2.91
C GLY A 67 1.17 -13.34 -1.83
N PHE A 68 1.79 -12.21 -2.13
CA PHE A 68 2.74 -11.52 -1.28
C PHE A 68 2.86 -10.04 -1.67
N LEU A 69 3.54 -9.27 -0.83
CA LEU A 69 3.95 -7.90 -1.10
C LEU A 69 5.36 -7.71 -0.54
N ASN A 70 6.35 -7.56 -1.41
CA ASN A 70 7.73 -7.36 -1.00
C ASN A 70 7.88 -6.10 -0.14
N VAL A 71 8.94 -6.08 0.67
CA VAL A 71 9.20 -4.93 1.54
C VAL A 71 9.48 -3.70 0.69
N HIS A 72 8.84 -2.60 1.04
CA HIS A 72 8.88 -1.34 0.29
C HIS A 72 8.67 -0.13 1.21
N VAL A 73 9.03 1.02 0.71
CA VAL A 73 8.53 2.32 1.16
C VAL A 73 7.47 2.77 0.18
N ASP A 74 6.32 3.19 0.66
CA ASP A 74 5.26 3.73 -0.18
C ASP A 74 5.65 5.03 -0.88
N PHE A 75 4.90 5.39 -1.93
CA PHE A 75 5.01 6.72 -2.53
C PHE A 75 4.70 7.80 -1.48
N LEU A 76 5.49 8.86 -1.45
CA LEU A 76 5.42 9.93 -0.45
C LEU A 76 4.65 11.16 -0.95
N SER A 77 4.39 11.27 -2.25
CA SER A 77 3.63 12.35 -2.86
C SER A 77 2.47 11.81 -3.67
N HIS A 78 1.29 12.42 -3.54
CA HIS A 78 0.11 12.01 -4.30
C HIS A 78 0.35 12.07 -5.82
N THR A 79 -0.13 11.07 -6.55
CA THR A 79 0.18 10.91 -7.98
C THR A 79 -0.30 12.10 -8.82
N THR A 80 -1.47 12.65 -8.54
CA THR A 80 -2.09 13.75 -9.32
C THR A 80 -2.12 15.08 -8.57
N LYS A 81 -2.32 15.07 -7.25
CA LYS A 81 -2.37 16.28 -6.41
C LYS A 81 -0.94 16.61 -5.96
N ARG A 82 -0.24 17.40 -6.79
CA ARG A 82 1.22 17.59 -6.70
C ARG A 82 1.73 18.19 -5.39
N ASN A 83 0.90 18.94 -4.67
CA ASN A 83 1.22 19.55 -3.38
C ASN A 83 0.77 18.72 -2.18
N TRP A 84 0.34 17.46 -2.38
CA TRP A 84 -0.04 16.59 -1.29
C TRP A 84 1.11 15.64 -0.91
N SER A 85 1.57 15.74 0.34
CA SER A 85 2.53 14.82 0.96
C SER A 85 1.81 13.77 1.79
N ARG A 86 2.16 12.48 1.59
CA ARG A 86 1.58 11.38 2.34
C ARG A 86 2.19 11.31 3.74
N GLN A 87 1.35 11.30 4.77
CA GLN A 87 1.77 11.32 6.16
C GLN A 87 1.58 9.99 6.85
N LEU A 88 0.42 9.36 6.67
CA LEU A 88 0.02 8.16 7.40
C LEU A 88 -0.61 7.11 6.49
N ASN A 89 -0.37 5.87 6.85
CA ASN A 89 -1.11 4.69 6.38
C ASN A 89 -2.04 4.21 7.48
N LEU A 90 -3.24 3.83 7.10
CA LEU A 90 -4.16 3.05 7.92
C LEU A 90 -4.50 1.75 7.20
N LEU A 91 -4.27 0.61 7.86
CA LEU A 91 -4.68 -0.70 7.38
C LEU A 91 -5.70 -1.29 8.36
N LEU A 92 -6.93 -1.51 7.89
CA LEU A 92 -7.96 -2.22 8.64
C LEU A 92 -8.07 -3.64 8.10
N TYR A 93 -7.77 -4.65 8.93
CA TYR A 93 -7.83 -6.05 8.53
C TYR A 93 -9.22 -6.65 8.73
N LEU A 94 -9.63 -7.50 7.78
CA LEU A 94 -10.99 -8.04 7.68
C LEU A 94 -11.02 -9.58 7.72
N ASN A 95 -10.04 -10.22 8.37
CA ASN A 95 -9.83 -11.67 8.35
C ASN A 95 -10.28 -12.31 9.66
N LYS A 96 -11.47 -12.89 9.69
CA LYS A 96 -11.91 -13.74 10.81
C LYS A 96 -11.07 -15.02 10.82
N ASP A 97 -10.78 -15.52 12.02
CA ASP A 97 -10.13 -16.81 12.26
C ASP A 97 -8.80 -17.00 11.51
N TRP A 98 -8.02 -15.93 11.39
CA TRP A 98 -6.72 -15.96 10.72
C TRP A 98 -5.72 -16.80 11.53
N ASN A 99 -5.16 -17.84 10.90
CA ASN A 99 -4.09 -18.62 11.49
C ASN A 99 -2.73 -17.98 11.18
N SER A 100 -1.89 -17.81 12.22
CA SER A 100 -0.54 -17.24 12.09
C SER A 100 0.36 -18.04 11.14
N ASP A 101 0.16 -19.35 11.04
CA ASP A 101 0.95 -20.25 10.19
C ASP A 101 0.71 -20.03 8.69
N TRP A 102 -0.33 -19.28 8.36
CA TRP A 102 -0.62 -18.91 6.97
C TRP A 102 0.24 -17.77 6.44
N ASN A 103 1.18 -17.25 7.24
CA ASN A 103 1.98 -16.06 6.94
C ASN A 103 1.13 -14.79 6.84
N GLY A 104 1.57 -13.80 6.04
CA GLY A 104 0.78 -12.59 5.76
C GLY A 104 0.75 -11.56 6.89
N ALA A 105 1.53 -11.73 7.97
CA ALA A 105 1.74 -10.68 8.95
C ALA A 105 2.38 -9.46 8.29
N LEU A 106 1.91 -8.26 8.62
CA LEU A 106 2.59 -7.03 8.25
C LEU A 106 3.92 -6.96 8.98
N GLU A 107 5.00 -6.85 8.25
CA GLU A 107 6.34 -6.61 8.79
C GLU A 107 6.67 -5.13 8.66
N LEU A 108 7.04 -4.49 9.76
CA LEU A 108 7.66 -3.18 9.80
C LEU A 108 9.16 -3.38 10.00
N TRP A 109 9.98 -2.79 9.14
CA TRP A 109 11.42 -3.01 9.13
C TRP A 109 12.17 -1.78 9.66
N ASP A 110 13.40 -1.99 10.13
CA ASP A 110 14.29 -0.90 10.48
C ASP A 110 14.71 -0.10 9.22
N LYS A 111 15.13 1.15 9.40
CA LYS A 111 15.54 2.03 8.29
C LYS A 111 16.72 1.46 7.48
N SER A 112 17.54 0.63 8.10
CA SER A 112 18.72 0.01 7.48
C SER A 112 18.37 -1.28 6.73
N MET A 113 17.10 -1.70 6.74
CA MET A 113 16.65 -2.96 6.12
C MET A 113 17.40 -4.19 6.61
N THR A 114 17.79 -4.21 7.89
CA THR A 114 18.54 -5.35 8.46
C THR A 114 17.62 -6.42 9.04
N LYS A 115 16.51 -6.01 9.67
CA LYS A 115 15.53 -6.92 10.29
C LYS A 115 14.14 -6.29 10.43
N PRO A 116 13.10 -7.10 10.46
CA PRO A 116 11.79 -6.62 10.89
C PRO A 116 11.82 -6.30 12.39
N ILE A 117 11.36 -5.09 12.74
CA ILE A 117 11.24 -4.64 14.13
C ILE A 117 9.89 -5.02 14.73
N GLN A 118 8.88 -5.21 13.89
CA GLN A 118 7.53 -5.59 14.31
C GLN A 118 6.87 -6.50 13.27
N LYS A 119 6.11 -7.51 13.75
CA LYS A 119 5.24 -8.36 12.94
C LYS A 119 3.83 -8.31 13.47
N ILE A 120 2.88 -7.90 12.65
CA ILE A 120 1.49 -7.65 13.03
C ILE A 120 0.59 -8.60 12.26
N GLN A 121 -0.08 -9.52 12.98
CA GLN A 121 -1.02 -10.46 12.37
C GLN A 121 -2.25 -9.72 11.81
N PRO A 122 -2.74 -10.09 10.61
CA PRO A 122 -3.86 -9.40 9.95
C PRO A 122 -5.22 -9.87 10.50
N LEU A 123 -5.43 -9.77 11.80
CA LEU A 123 -6.64 -10.25 12.48
C LEU A 123 -7.85 -9.34 12.18
N PHE A 124 -9.05 -9.92 12.23
CA PHE A 124 -10.30 -9.20 12.05
C PHE A 124 -10.41 -7.99 12.97
N ASN A 125 -10.84 -6.87 12.41
CA ASN A 125 -11.02 -5.58 13.11
C ASN A 125 -9.74 -5.00 13.73
N ARG A 126 -8.56 -5.49 13.35
CA ARG A 126 -7.29 -4.88 13.73
C ARG A 126 -7.00 -3.71 12.79
N CYS A 127 -6.85 -2.53 13.39
CA CYS A 127 -6.42 -1.33 12.71
C CYS A 127 -4.95 -1.06 13.02
N VAL A 128 -4.14 -0.84 11.98
CA VAL A 128 -2.73 -0.47 12.10
C VAL A 128 -2.52 0.88 11.44
N ILE A 129 -1.97 1.81 12.20
CA ILE A 129 -1.64 3.15 11.72
C ILE A 129 -0.13 3.33 11.87
N PHE A 130 0.53 3.80 10.81
CA PHE A 130 1.97 4.04 10.82
C PHE A 130 2.35 5.19 9.89
N ASN A 131 3.45 5.86 10.23
CA ASN A 131 3.97 6.99 9.47
C ASN A 131 4.52 6.56 8.11
N THR A 132 4.34 7.44 7.12
CA THR A 132 4.91 7.28 5.79
C THR A 132 6.04 8.30 5.61
N CYS A 133 7.27 7.82 5.56
CA CYS A 133 8.46 8.64 5.37
C CYS A 133 9.56 7.81 4.69
N GLU A 134 10.65 8.45 4.30
CA GLU A 134 11.84 7.74 3.84
C GLU A 134 12.32 6.75 4.91
N GLY A 135 12.48 5.49 4.54
CA GLY A 135 12.87 4.42 5.47
C GLY A 135 11.75 3.79 6.27
N SER A 136 10.47 4.13 6.03
CA SER A 136 9.32 3.41 6.58
C SER A 136 9.05 2.09 5.83
N TYR A 137 10.04 1.21 5.84
CA TYR A 137 9.97 -0.07 5.13
C TYR A 137 8.96 -1.01 5.76
N HIS A 138 8.07 -1.55 4.92
CA HIS A 138 7.04 -2.49 5.36
C HIS A 138 6.60 -3.42 4.23
N GLY A 139 5.91 -4.51 4.59
CA GLY A 139 5.39 -5.47 3.62
C GLY A 139 4.94 -6.76 4.29
N HIS A 140 4.61 -7.76 3.49
CA HIS A 140 4.44 -9.16 3.91
C HIS A 140 5.07 -10.07 2.84
N PRO A 141 6.41 -10.13 2.83
CA PRO A 141 7.17 -10.67 1.69
C PRO A 141 7.14 -12.20 1.60
N THR A 142 6.67 -12.89 2.63
CA THR A 142 6.51 -14.34 2.60
C THR A 142 5.18 -14.69 1.97
N PRO A 143 5.15 -15.50 0.90
CA PRO A 143 3.91 -15.92 0.25
C PRO A 143 2.94 -16.57 1.22
N LEU A 144 1.64 -16.28 1.03
CA LEU A 144 0.59 -16.88 1.85
C LEU A 144 0.53 -18.40 1.64
N SER A 145 0.43 -19.13 2.76
CA SER A 145 0.26 -20.59 2.79
C SER A 145 -1.14 -21.03 3.22
N CYS A 146 -2.10 -20.09 3.26
CA CYS A 146 -3.48 -20.36 3.63
C CYS A 146 -4.17 -21.35 2.65
N PRO A 147 -5.28 -21.99 3.07
CA PRO A 147 -6.14 -22.76 2.17
C PRO A 147 -6.62 -21.92 0.97
N ALA A 148 -6.87 -22.54 -0.17
CA ALA A 148 -7.31 -21.83 -1.38
C ALA A 148 -8.64 -21.07 -1.22
N SER A 149 -9.48 -21.52 -0.27
CA SER A 149 -10.75 -20.84 0.08
C SER A 149 -10.57 -19.62 0.97
N VAL A 150 -9.38 -19.37 1.50
CA VAL A 150 -9.07 -18.28 2.43
C VAL A 150 -8.31 -17.18 1.71
N GLN A 151 -8.67 -15.94 1.99
CA GLN A 151 -8.04 -14.75 1.43
C GLN A 151 -7.67 -13.79 2.56
N ARG A 152 -6.50 -13.16 2.44
CA ARG A 152 -6.11 -12.05 3.31
C ARG A 152 -6.71 -10.77 2.77
N ARG A 153 -7.62 -10.17 3.51
CA ARG A 153 -8.37 -8.98 3.13
C ARG A 153 -8.03 -7.80 4.04
N SER A 154 -7.93 -6.63 3.46
CA SER A 154 -7.73 -5.38 4.20
C SER A 154 -8.35 -4.21 3.45
N LEU A 155 -8.73 -3.18 4.22
CA LEU A 155 -8.98 -1.84 3.72
C LEU A 155 -7.73 -1.01 4.02
N ALA A 156 -7.21 -0.31 3.02
CA ALA A 156 -6.07 0.59 3.12
C ALA A 156 -6.52 2.02 2.84
N LEU A 157 -6.25 2.94 3.76
CA LEU A 157 -6.49 4.37 3.59
C LEU A 157 -5.20 5.13 3.84
N TYR A 158 -5.02 6.22 3.10
CA TYR A 158 -3.85 7.06 3.19
C TYR A 158 -4.26 8.48 3.53
N TYR A 159 -3.51 9.10 4.43
CA TYR A 159 -3.76 10.45 4.86
C TYR A 159 -2.60 11.33 4.42
N PHE A 160 -2.96 12.45 3.84
CA PHE A 160 -2.04 13.41 3.27
C PHE A 160 -2.06 14.70 4.06
N ARG A 161 -1.11 15.56 3.77
CA ARG A 161 -1.11 16.98 4.14
C ARG A 161 -0.87 17.78 2.88
N GLU A 162 -1.55 18.90 2.77
CA GLU A 162 -1.32 19.86 1.71
C GLU A 162 -0.11 20.73 2.06
N GLU A 163 0.84 20.80 1.15
CA GLU A 163 2.06 21.59 1.30
C GLU A 163 1.97 22.86 0.45
N ALA A 164 2.75 23.89 0.79
CA ALA A 164 2.79 25.14 0.02
C ALA A 164 3.28 24.92 -1.42
N ASP A 165 4.25 24.01 -1.59
CA ASP A 165 4.89 23.72 -2.86
C ASP A 165 4.59 22.30 -3.37
N ALA A 166 4.76 22.11 -4.68
CA ALA A 166 4.65 20.81 -5.30
C ALA A 166 5.73 19.86 -4.76
N GLN A 167 5.29 18.68 -4.31
CA GLN A 167 6.20 17.66 -3.78
C GLN A 167 6.94 16.93 -4.89
N PRO A 168 8.21 16.57 -4.69
CA PRO A 168 8.95 15.78 -5.64
C PRO A 168 8.27 14.42 -5.85
N LEU A 169 8.41 13.88 -7.06
CA LEU A 169 7.90 12.56 -7.35
C LEU A 169 8.65 11.50 -6.55
N SER A 170 7.93 10.76 -5.72
CA SER A 170 8.48 9.69 -4.91
C SER A 170 7.66 8.41 -5.14
N PRO A 171 8.00 7.60 -6.15
CA PRO A 171 7.30 6.34 -6.40
C PRO A 171 7.57 5.32 -5.31
N THR A 172 6.72 4.28 -5.22
CA THR A 172 6.95 3.14 -4.33
C THR A 172 8.34 2.55 -4.54
N ASN A 173 9.09 2.41 -3.45
CA ASN A 173 10.48 1.97 -3.46
C ASN A 173 10.62 0.59 -2.83
N TYR A 174 10.68 -0.45 -3.67
CA TYR A 174 10.90 -1.83 -3.23
C TYR A 174 12.36 -2.07 -2.85
N ALA A 175 12.58 -2.84 -1.78
CA ALA A 175 13.90 -3.18 -1.27
C ALA A 175 14.08 -4.69 -1.12
N ALA A 176 15.23 -5.20 -1.51
CA ALA A 176 15.62 -6.58 -1.23
C ALA A 176 15.91 -6.74 0.25
N ARG A 177 15.58 -7.92 0.82
CA ARG A 177 15.84 -8.26 2.21
C ARG A 177 17.22 -8.89 2.37
N PRO A 178 17.84 -8.81 3.56
CA PRO A 178 18.95 -9.66 3.91
C PRO A 178 18.61 -11.14 3.66
N GLY A 179 19.46 -11.85 2.94
CA GLY A 179 19.23 -13.25 2.56
C GLY A 179 18.46 -13.48 1.25
N ASP A 180 17.89 -12.45 0.63
CA ASP A 180 17.41 -12.58 -0.75
C ASP A 180 18.62 -12.83 -1.70
N SER A 181 18.45 -13.72 -2.71
CA SER A 181 19.50 -13.99 -3.68
C SER A 181 19.84 -12.73 -4.49
N TRP A 182 21.10 -12.63 -4.96
CA TRP A 182 21.54 -11.51 -5.78
C TRP A 182 20.69 -11.32 -7.04
N LEU A 183 20.21 -12.41 -7.64
CA LEU A 183 19.33 -12.38 -8.80
C LEU A 183 17.97 -11.76 -8.43
N LYS A 184 17.39 -12.17 -7.29
CA LYS A 184 16.13 -11.58 -6.78
C LYS A 184 16.31 -10.09 -6.48
N ALA A 185 17.40 -9.69 -5.86
CA ALA A 185 17.71 -8.29 -5.59
C ALA A 185 17.78 -7.45 -6.87
N ARG A 186 18.40 -7.98 -7.93
CA ARG A 186 18.45 -7.33 -9.25
C ARG A 186 17.07 -7.22 -9.90
N LEU A 187 16.25 -8.27 -9.84
CA LEU A 187 14.88 -8.24 -10.36
C LEU A 187 14.02 -7.19 -9.62
N ILE A 188 14.10 -7.14 -8.30
CA ILE A 188 13.43 -6.11 -7.48
C ILE A 188 13.87 -4.71 -7.92
N SER A 189 15.17 -4.50 -8.13
CA SER A 189 15.71 -3.21 -8.56
C SER A 189 15.25 -2.81 -9.97
N ALA A 190 15.22 -3.75 -10.91
CA ALA A 190 14.75 -3.49 -12.27
C ALA A 190 13.25 -3.14 -12.31
N ASP A 191 12.42 -3.89 -11.57
CA ASP A 191 11.00 -3.63 -11.46
C ASP A 191 10.73 -2.25 -10.80
N ARG A 192 11.48 -1.91 -9.76
CA ARG A 192 11.44 -0.57 -9.15
C ARG A 192 11.72 0.55 -10.15
N GLN A 193 12.73 0.39 -11.00
CA GLN A 193 13.06 1.39 -12.02
C GLN A 193 11.94 1.51 -13.06
N ALA A 194 11.35 0.39 -13.49
CA ALA A 194 10.22 0.38 -14.42
C ALA A 194 8.99 1.07 -13.82
N LEU A 195 8.67 0.81 -12.54
CA LEU A 195 7.60 1.48 -11.82
C LEU A 195 7.87 2.98 -11.65
N GLY A 196 9.11 3.37 -11.39
CA GLY A 196 9.52 4.78 -11.31
C GLY A 196 9.28 5.51 -12.64
N LEU A 197 9.71 4.92 -13.76
CA LEU A 197 9.46 5.45 -15.09
C LEU A 197 7.96 5.54 -15.39
N TYR A 198 7.20 4.50 -15.06
CA TYR A 198 5.74 4.49 -15.19
C TYR A 198 5.07 5.64 -14.43
N THR A 199 5.43 5.81 -13.16
CA THR A 199 4.87 6.86 -12.30
C THR A 199 5.21 8.25 -12.87
N MET A 200 6.42 8.42 -13.40
CA MET A 200 6.83 9.65 -14.07
C MET A 200 5.99 9.92 -15.33
N LEU A 201 5.79 8.93 -16.19
CA LEU A 201 4.96 9.04 -17.38
C LEU A 201 3.49 9.33 -17.04
N LYS A 202 2.94 8.68 -16.01
CA LYS A 202 1.58 8.95 -15.51
C LYS A 202 1.45 10.41 -15.07
N ARG A 203 2.42 10.93 -14.31
CA ARG A 203 2.40 12.29 -13.75
C ARG A 203 2.55 13.38 -14.82
N TYR A 204 3.44 13.19 -15.79
CA TYR A 204 3.79 14.24 -16.76
C TYR A 204 3.04 14.11 -18.10
N CYS A 205 2.66 12.89 -18.50
CA CYS A 205 1.99 12.62 -19.77
C CYS A 205 0.50 12.30 -19.64
N GLY A 206 -0.05 12.26 -18.41
CA GLY A 206 -1.47 12.00 -18.17
C GLY A 206 -1.94 10.59 -18.59
N LEU A 207 -1.03 9.61 -18.62
CA LEU A 207 -1.35 8.24 -19.02
C LEU A 207 -2.34 7.59 -18.04
N LYS A 208 -3.45 7.09 -18.56
CA LYS A 208 -4.46 6.38 -17.76
C LYS A 208 -4.05 4.91 -17.55
N ASP A 209 -4.31 4.37 -16.36
CA ASP A 209 -3.93 3.01 -15.96
C ASP A 209 -4.36 1.91 -16.95
N GLY A 210 -5.47 2.10 -17.67
CA GLY A 210 -5.96 1.13 -18.67
C GLY A 210 -5.11 0.98 -19.93
N VAL A 211 -4.25 1.95 -20.26
CA VAL A 211 -3.39 1.87 -21.45
C VAL A 211 -2.21 0.92 -21.21
N ILE A 212 -1.67 0.93 -20.01
CA ILE A 212 -0.48 0.15 -19.65
C ILE A 212 -0.81 -1.31 -19.33
N GLN A 213 -1.94 -1.56 -18.69
CA GLN A 213 -2.41 -2.95 -18.55
C GLN A 213 -2.58 -3.64 -19.92
N LYS A 214 -2.92 -2.89 -20.97
CA LYS A 214 -2.96 -3.42 -22.35
C LYS A 214 -1.57 -3.66 -22.94
N ILE A 215 -0.56 -2.87 -22.57
CA ILE A 215 0.82 -3.03 -23.06
C ILE A 215 1.49 -4.20 -22.33
N LEU A 216 1.36 -4.29 -21.00
CA LEU A 216 1.92 -5.37 -20.19
C LEU A 216 1.29 -6.74 -20.45
N LYS A 217 0.04 -6.80 -20.96
CA LYS A 217 -0.59 -8.06 -21.40
C LYS A 217 -0.09 -8.54 -22.77
N LYS A 218 0.66 -7.73 -23.50
CA LYS A 218 1.20 -8.07 -24.84
C LYS A 218 2.69 -8.40 -24.83
N LEU A 219 3.36 -8.25 -23.69
CA LEU A 219 4.74 -8.66 -23.39
C LEU A 219 4.73 -9.96 -22.57
#